data_838faaa4403708fa9f54ee29697a4220
#
_entry.id   838faaa4403708fa9f54ee29697a4220
#
_cell.length_a   1.000
_cell.length_b   1.000
_cell.length_c   1.000
_cell.angle_alpha   90.00
_cell.angle_beta   90.00
_cell.angle_gamma   90.00
#
_symmetry.space_group_name_H-M   'P 1'
#
loop_
_entity.id
_entity.type
_entity.pdbx_description
1 polymer ?
#
loop_
_entity_poly.entity_id
_entity_poly.type
_entity_poly.pdbx_seq_one_letter_code
_entity_poly.pdbx_strand_id
1 'polypeptide(L)'
;KTFTSDKSYRMEFKPEGVEYLSNMASGYVSYYRGNDPLLFAKQVDMGTVPKYLKFTSIIKCKMKSIQLSTYKIADKANKDGFERKVQSCSLFVFPGLDKKGKIIGFYGLDGLSKLISQIRDMGTKLRKKLNKKYFNGKIKELNDIIYEDTVNKSISGLIFHEKYLSNFSIKYYTCFQNLKKLVKSNKGTAFIYCTLVTFGIELFEQVLINNGYLEFHENGNYNIIDTTIEYETGLTFKEFNKKYP
;
A
#
# COMPACT_ATOMS: atom_id res chain seq x y z
N LYS A 1 41.56 7.96 14.47
CA LYS A 1 41.24 7.26 13.19
C LYS A 1 40.45 6.00 13.51
N THR A 2 39.15 6.01 13.16
CA THR A 2 38.16 5.02 13.59
C THR A 2 38.03 3.83 12.62
N PHE A 3 38.61 3.93 11.43
CA PHE A 3 38.49 2.94 10.35
C PHE A 3 39.82 2.43 9.85
N THR A 4 39.88 1.18 9.42
CA THR A 4 40.93 0.63 8.56
C THR A 4 40.35 0.34 7.18
N SER A 5 41.12 0.62 6.11
CA SER A 5 40.81 0.14 4.78
C SER A 5 41.76 -1.02 4.42
N ASP A 6 41.23 -2.10 3.93
CA ASP A 6 42.05 -3.12 3.27
C ASP A 6 42.14 -2.85 1.75
N LYS A 7 42.93 -3.65 1.03
CA LYS A 7 43.10 -3.54 -0.44
C LYS A 7 41.80 -3.80 -1.23
N SER A 8 40.69 -4.23 -0.57
CA SER A 8 39.39 -4.52 -1.20
C SER A 8 38.37 -3.37 -1.04
N TYR A 9 38.80 -2.20 -0.59
CA TYR A 9 37.92 -1.04 -0.33
C TYR A 9 36.79 -1.29 0.70
N ARG A 10 36.89 -2.34 1.51
CA ARG A 10 35.99 -2.53 2.65
C ARG A 10 36.51 -1.70 3.81
N MET A 11 35.67 -0.78 4.26
CA MET A 11 35.88 -0.08 5.51
C MET A 11 35.32 -0.89 6.67
N GLU A 12 36.21 -1.31 7.60
CA GLU A 12 35.82 -1.99 8.83
C GLU A 12 36.12 -1.11 10.03
N PHE A 13 35.26 -1.15 11.03
CA PHE A 13 35.51 -0.45 12.27
C PHE A 13 36.68 -1.13 13.01
N LYS A 14 37.66 -0.34 13.46
CA LYS A 14 38.63 -0.84 14.43
C LYS A 14 37.96 -1.17 15.75
N PRO A 15 38.41 -2.19 16.50
CA PRO A 15 37.85 -2.52 17.81
C PRO A 15 37.76 -1.31 18.75
N GLU A 16 38.81 -0.49 18.81
CA GLU A 16 38.85 0.75 19.62
C GLU A 16 37.81 1.78 19.12
N GLY A 17 37.50 1.79 17.82
CA GLY A 17 36.46 2.65 17.23
C GLY A 17 35.05 2.17 17.59
N VAL A 18 34.84 0.87 17.69
CA VAL A 18 33.57 0.30 18.17
C VAL A 18 33.32 0.66 19.61
N GLU A 19 34.37 0.52 20.49
CA GLU A 19 34.28 0.87 21.89
C GLU A 19 34.02 2.37 22.08
N TYR A 20 34.73 3.22 21.35
CA TYR A 20 34.52 4.67 21.37
C TYR A 20 33.06 5.03 20.96
N LEU A 21 32.55 4.48 19.88
CA LEU A 21 31.19 4.72 19.43
C LEU A 21 30.13 4.17 20.41
N SER A 22 30.40 3.02 21.00
CA SER A 22 29.54 2.44 22.04
C SER A 22 29.43 3.36 23.26
N ASN A 23 30.58 3.90 23.71
CA ASN A 23 30.60 4.84 24.82
C ASN A 23 29.91 6.17 24.49
N MET A 24 30.11 6.70 23.28
CA MET A 24 29.45 7.92 22.80
C MET A 24 27.92 7.72 22.65
N ALA A 25 27.48 6.56 22.21
CA ALA A 25 26.08 6.23 22.03
C ALA A 25 25.37 5.84 23.35
N SER A 26 26.14 5.52 24.39
CA SER A 26 25.63 5.18 25.71
C SER A 26 24.76 6.31 26.28
N GLY A 27 23.50 6.01 26.58
CA GLY A 27 22.52 7.00 27.03
C GLY A 27 21.69 7.66 25.90
N TYR A 28 22.10 7.55 24.64
CA TYR A 28 21.34 8.03 23.49
C TYR A 28 20.61 6.92 22.71
N VAL A 29 21.07 5.68 22.88
CA VAL A 29 20.45 4.51 22.26
C VAL A 29 19.79 3.68 23.33
N SER A 30 18.47 3.60 23.30
CA SER A 30 17.71 2.67 24.12
C SER A 30 17.20 1.53 23.26
N TYR A 31 17.29 0.31 23.78
CA TYR A 31 16.71 -0.87 23.15
C TYR A 31 16.09 -1.76 24.21
N TYR A 32 15.02 -2.43 23.81
CA TYR A 32 14.33 -3.36 24.68
C TYR A 32 15.09 -4.68 24.74
N ARG A 33 15.58 -5.06 25.92
CA ARG A 33 16.16 -6.38 26.18
C ARG A 33 15.10 -7.31 26.72
N GLY A 34 15.00 -8.46 26.17
CA GLY A 34 14.20 -9.52 26.75
C GLY A 34 12.86 -9.66 26.06
N ASN A 35 12.94 -10.15 24.88
CA ASN A 35 11.79 -10.69 24.22
C ASN A 35 11.52 -12.05 24.83
N ASP A 36 10.49 -12.17 25.66
CA ASP A 36 9.89 -13.45 25.90
C ASP A 36 9.27 -13.92 24.57
N PRO A 37 9.77 -15.00 23.95
CA PRO A 37 9.26 -15.50 22.69
C PRO A 37 7.76 -15.83 22.73
N LEU A 38 7.20 -16.01 23.92
CA LEU A 38 5.78 -16.29 24.12
C LEU A 38 4.91 -15.02 24.03
N LEU A 39 5.50 -13.83 24.24
CA LEU A 39 4.79 -12.55 24.21
C LEU A 39 4.80 -11.87 22.83
N PHE A 40 5.63 -12.34 21.92
CA PHE A 40 5.76 -11.77 20.58
C PHE A 40 5.12 -12.65 19.52
N ALA A 41 4.48 -12.01 18.55
CA ALA A 41 3.94 -12.69 17.39
C ALA A 41 5.06 -13.44 16.64
N LYS A 42 4.78 -14.66 16.21
CA LYS A 42 5.72 -15.45 15.41
C LYS A 42 5.93 -14.77 14.06
N GLN A 43 7.17 -14.54 13.69
CA GLN A 43 7.51 -14.06 12.35
C GLN A 43 7.17 -15.13 11.31
N VAL A 44 6.43 -14.74 10.29
CA VAL A 44 6.13 -15.55 9.12
C VAL A 44 6.71 -14.88 7.90
N ASP A 45 7.69 -15.49 7.27
CA ASP A 45 8.30 -14.99 6.05
C ASP A 45 7.47 -15.38 4.83
N MET A 46 7.05 -14.37 4.06
CA MET A 46 6.31 -14.55 2.83
C MET A 46 7.15 -14.05 1.65
N GLY A 47 7.34 -14.91 0.65
CA GLY A 47 8.16 -14.60 -0.51
C GLY A 47 9.49 -15.34 -0.50
N THR A 48 10.50 -14.79 -1.16
CA THR A 48 11.82 -15.39 -1.29
C THR A 48 12.88 -14.51 -0.66
N VAL A 49 13.79 -15.11 0.11
CA VAL A 49 14.97 -14.42 0.64
C VAL A 49 16.02 -14.35 -0.49
N PRO A 50 16.44 -13.15 -0.92
CA PRO A 50 17.51 -13.01 -1.90
C PRO A 50 18.83 -13.57 -1.38
N LYS A 51 19.70 -14.07 -2.29
CA LYS A 51 20.95 -14.78 -1.97
C LYS A 51 21.85 -14.06 -0.97
N TYR A 52 21.80 -12.73 -0.94
CA TYR A 52 22.67 -11.90 -0.08
C TYR A 52 21.97 -11.27 1.13
N LEU A 53 20.67 -11.56 1.34
CA LEU A 53 19.92 -11.11 2.51
C LEU A 53 19.61 -12.30 3.41
N LYS A 54 19.72 -12.12 4.73
CA LYS A 54 19.49 -13.20 5.69
C LYS A 54 18.08 -13.18 6.29
N PHE A 55 17.47 -12.00 6.42
CA PHE A 55 16.27 -11.81 7.24
C PHE A 55 15.11 -11.13 6.50
N THR A 56 15.30 -10.78 5.23
CA THR A 56 14.28 -10.05 4.48
C THR A 56 13.82 -10.88 3.30
N SER A 57 12.56 -11.27 3.30
CA SER A 57 11.94 -11.89 2.14
C SER A 57 11.38 -10.83 1.18
N ILE A 58 11.43 -11.12 -0.11
CA ILE A 58 10.93 -10.23 -1.16
C ILE A 58 9.79 -10.91 -1.91
N ILE A 59 8.65 -10.22 -1.99
CA ILE A 59 7.52 -10.63 -2.81
C ILE A 59 7.55 -9.85 -4.12
N LYS A 60 7.67 -10.57 -5.24
CA LYS A 60 7.68 -9.97 -6.58
C LYS A 60 6.25 -9.64 -7.02
N CYS A 61 5.93 -8.36 -7.13
CA CYS A 61 4.64 -7.86 -7.61
C CYS A 61 4.74 -7.47 -9.09
N LYS A 62 4.26 -8.32 -9.99
CA LYS A 62 4.37 -8.11 -11.43
C LYS A 62 3.30 -7.16 -11.93
N MET A 63 3.69 -5.92 -12.26
CA MET A 63 2.78 -4.90 -12.81
C MET A 63 2.15 -5.34 -14.13
N LYS A 64 0.89 -4.93 -14.35
CA LYS A 64 0.12 -5.24 -15.54
C LYS A 64 -0.63 -4.01 -16.06
N SER A 65 -1.15 -4.12 -17.27
CA SER A 65 -2.10 -3.17 -17.86
C SER A 65 -1.68 -1.69 -17.73
N ILE A 66 -2.56 -0.86 -17.16
CA ILE A 66 -2.36 0.57 -17.02
C ILE A 66 -1.16 0.90 -16.10
N GLN A 67 -0.97 0.15 -15.03
CA GLN A 67 0.14 0.39 -14.10
C GLN A 67 1.50 0.21 -14.80
N LEU A 68 1.66 -0.88 -15.55
CA LEU A 68 2.90 -1.14 -16.29
C LEU A 68 3.18 -0.09 -17.38
N SER A 69 2.13 0.32 -18.14
CA SER A 69 2.30 1.32 -19.18
C SER A 69 2.67 2.69 -18.62
N THR A 70 2.05 3.08 -17.49
CA THR A 70 2.35 4.33 -16.80
C THR A 70 3.75 4.32 -16.20
N TYR A 71 4.15 3.21 -15.59
CA TYR A 71 5.49 3.01 -15.06
C TYR A 71 6.56 3.18 -16.15
N LYS A 72 6.40 2.53 -17.30
CA LYS A 72 7.34 2.65 -18.42
C LYS A 72 7.49 4.07 -18.96
N ILE A 73 6.40 4.86 -18.94
CA ILE A 73 6.44 6.27 -19.35
C ILE A 73 7.18 7.11 -18.29
N ALA A 74 6.87 6.90 -17.01
CA ALA A 74 7.51 7.62 -15.91
C ALA A 74 9.01 7.31 -15.83
N ASP A 75 9.40 6.06 -16.03
CA ASP A 75 10.78 5.60 -16.02
C ASP A 75 11.61 6.27 -17.13
N LYS A 76 11.09 6.29 -18.36
CA LYS A 76 11.74 7.00 -19.48
C LYS A 76 11.86 8.51 -19.28
N ALA A 77 10.93 9.11 -18.56
CA ALA A 77 10.93 10.55 -18.25
C ALA A 77 11.75 10.90 -17.01
N ASN A 78 12.24 9.90 -16.30
CA ASN A 78 12.99 10.09 -15.05
C ASN A 78 14.44 10.46 -15.40
N LYS A 79 14.72 11.76 -15.37
CA LYS A 79 16.08 12.31 -15.54
C LYS A 79 16.78 12.58 -14.21
N ASP A 80 16.03 12.59 -13.12
CA ASP A 80 16.50 12.89 -11.77
C ASP A 80 16.85 11.60 -11.04
N GLY A 81 18.00 11.54 -10.39
CA GLY A 81 18.46 10.39 -9.62
C GLY A 81 17.55 9.99 -8.43
N PHE A 82 16.52 10.79 -8.14
CA PHE A 82 15.49 10.46 -7.15
C PHE A 82 14.27 9.84 -7.84
N GLU A 83 14.16 8.55 -7.77
CA GLU A 83 13.10 7.73 -8.42
C GLU A 83 11.67 7.96 -7.90
N ARG A 84 11.34 9.11 -7.31
CA ARG A 84 10.04 9.41 -6.69
C ARG A 84 8.84 9.17 -7.62
N LYS A 85 8.97 9.58 -8.90
CA LYS A 85 7.91 9.39 -9.91
C LYS A 85 7.66 7.91 -10.17
N VAL A 86 8.74 7.16 -10.31
CA VAL A 86 8.74 5.72 -10.55
C VAL A 86 8.19 4.97 -9.34
N GLN A 87 8.60 5.38 -8.13
CA GLN A 87 8.07 4.85 -6.88
C GLN A 87 6.56 5.07 -6.77
N SER A 88 6.07 6.29 -7.02
CA SER A 88 4.65 6.61 -7.00
C SER A 88 3.85 5.75 -7.98
N CYS A 89 4.31 5.61 -9.24
CA CYS A 89 3.68 4.72 -10.23
C CYS A 89 3.67 3.26 -9.76
N SER A 90 4.70 2.84 -9.06
CA SER A 90 4.82 1.46 -8.58
C SER A 90 3.89 1.16 -7.42
N LEU A 91 3.43 2.19 -6.69
CA LEU A 91 2.46 2.05 -5.62
C LEU A 91 1.03 2.03 -6.17
N PHE A 92 0.59 3.11 -6.79
CA PHE A 92 -0.78 3.21 -7.29
C PHE A 92 -0.87 4.07 -8.54
N VAL A 93 -1.81 3.73 -9.44
CA VAL A 93 -2.09 4.48 -10.67
C VAL A 93 -3.58 4.73 -10.80
N PHE A 94 -3.97 6.00 -10.86
CA PHE A 94 -5.35 6.43 -11.09
C PHE A 94 -5.67 6.38 -12.59
N PRO A 95 -6.78 5.77 -13.01
CA PRO A 95 -7.15 5.70 -14.41
C PRO A 95 -7.71 7.05 -14.90
N GLY A 96 -7.27 7.49 -16.07
CA GLY A 96 -7.79 8.67 -16.71
C GLY A 96 -7.79 8.55 -18.23
N LEU A 97 -8.09 9.64 -18.94
CA LEU A 97 -8.06 9.73 -20.39
C LEU A 97 -7.05 10.78 -20.86
N ASP A 98 -6.35 10.48 -21.95
CA ASP A 98 -5.57 11.47 -22.67
C ASP A 98 -6.47 12.35 -23.60
N LYS A 99 -5.87 13.33 -24.27
CA LYS A 99 -6.57 14.23 -25.21
C LYS A 99 -7.27 13.48 -26.36
N LYS A 100 -6.75 12.31 -26.74
CA LYS A 100 -7.33 11.44 -27.77
C LYS A 100 -8.39 10.47 -27.20
N GLY A 101 -8.64 10.53 -25.90
CA GLY A 101 -9.58 9.68 -25.18
C GLY A 101 -9.09 8.26 -24.99
N LYS A 102 -7.78 7.97 -25.08
CA LYS A 102 -7.19 6.70 -24.69
C LYS A 102 -7.04 6.65 -23.17
N ILE A 103 -7.23 5.48 -22.58
CA ILE A 103 -7.01 5.29 -21.13
C ILE A 103 -5.52 5.37 -20.83
N ILE A 104 -5.17 6.29 -19.94
CA ILE A 104 -3.83 6.50 -19.39
C ILE A 104 -3.86 6.46 -17.89
N GLY A 105 -2.69 6.33 -17.24
CA GLY A 105 -2.56 6.37 -15.79
C GLY A 105 -2.00 7.70 -15.29
N PHE A 106 -2.58 8.20 -14.20
CA PHE A 106 -2.04 9.29 -13.40
C PHE A 106 -1.47 8.70 -12.10
N TYR A 107 -0.51 9.36 -11.47
CA TYR A 107 0.15 8.89 -10.27
C TYR A 107 0.53 10.04 -9.34
N GLY A 108 0.80 9.71 -8.08
CA GLY A 108 1.11 10.70 -7.05
C GLY A 108 -0.12 11.53 -6.66
N LEU A 109 0.09 12.55 -5.86
CA LEU A 109 -0.97 13.47 -5.42
C LEU A 109 -1.65 14.16 -6.60
N ASP A 110 -0.89 14.62 -7.57
CA ASP A 110 -1.43 15.20 -8.81
C ASP A 110 -2.32 14.22 -9.58
N GLY A 111 -2.05 12.92 -9.44
CA GLY A 111 -2.81 11.89 -10.12
C GLY A 111 -4.24 11.79 -9.64
N LEU A 112 -4.46 11.87 -8.34
CA LEU A 112 -5.77 11.92 -7.72
C LEU A 112 -6.54 13.15 -8.18
N SER A 113 -5.95 14.34 -8.06
CA SER A 113 -6.56 15.60 -8.46
C SER A 113 -6.93 15.63 -9.95
N LYS A 114 -6.08 15.06 -10.82
CA LYS A 114 -6.38 14.91 -12.25
C LYS A 114 -7.54 13.98 -12.52
N LEU A 115 -7.67 12.86 -11.80
CA LEU A 115 -8.82 11.98 -11.94
C LEU A 115 -10.12 12.69 -11.52
N ILE A 116 -10.11 13.37 -10.38
CA ILE A 116 -11.28 14.13 -9.87
C ILE A 116 -11.70 15.22 -10.86
N SER A 117 -10.73 15.98 -11.38
CA SER A 117 -11.00 16.97 -12.44
C SER A 117 -11.63 16.33 -13.69
N GLN A 118 -11.08 15.20 -14.15
CA GLN A 118 -11.64 14.51 -15.32
C GLN A 118 -13.04 13.92 -15.08
N ILE A 119 -13.36 13.53 -13.87
CA ILE A 119 -14.73 13.12 -13.50
C ILE A 119 -15.68 14.29 -13.68
N ARG A 120 -15.28 15.49 -13.28
CA ARG A 120 -16.08 16.73 -13.44
C ARG A 120 -16.24 17.12 -14.90
N ASP A 121 -15.14 17.11 -15.67
CA ASP A 121 -15.10 17.69 -17.02
C ASP A 121 -15.63 16.73 -18.11
N MET A 122 -15.36 15.43 -17.96
CA MET A 122 -15.68 14.42 -18.98
C MET A 122 -16.17 13.07 -18.42
N GLY A 123 -16.83 13.11 -17.27
CA GLY A 123 -17.18 11.93 -16.49
C GLY A 123 -17.96 10.85 -17.26
N THR A 124 -18.92 11.22 -18.11
CA THR A 124 -19.70 10.24 -18.91
C THR A 124 -18.80 9.45 -19.87
N LYS A 125 -17.84 10.10 -20.53
CA LYS A 125 -16.90 9.44 -21.43
C LYS A 125 -15.93 8.55 -20.68
N LEU A 126 -15.42 9.06 -19.54
CA LEU A 126 -14.53 8.33 -18.64
C LEU A 126 -15.24 7.07 -18.10
N ARG A 127 -16.46 7.22 -17.56
CA ARG A 127 -17.27 6.11 -17.03
C ARG A 127 -17.47 5.01 -18.07
N LYS A 128 -17.92 5.36 -19.28
CA LYS A 128 -18.13 4.36 -20.35
C LYS A 128 -16.86 3.57 -20.65
N LYS A 129 -15.72 4.21 -20.75
CA LYS A 129 -14.44 3.55 -21.06
C LYS A 129 -13.92 2.70 -19.92
N LEU A 130 -13.97 3.20 -18.68
CA LEU A 130 -13.55 2.44 -17.52
C LEU A 130 -14.46 1.24 -17.24
N ASN A 131 -15.78 1.42 -17.36
CA ASN A 131 -16.73 0.31 -17.25
C ASN A 131 -16.41 -0.82 -18.22
N LYS A 132 -16.22 -0.47 -19.48
CA LYS A 132 -15.91 -1.49 -20.51
C LYS A 132 -14.61 -2.23 -20.22
N LYS A 133 -13.59 -1.54 -19.69
CA LYS A 133 -12.24 -2.11 -19.56
C LYS A 133 -11.96 -2.78 -18.23
N TYR A 134 -12.44 -2.20 -17.12
CA TYR A 134 -12.06 -2.63 -15.77
C TYR A 134 -13.21 -3.06 -14.87
N PHE A 135 -14.40 -2.50 -15.03
CA PHE A 135 -15.47 -2.63 -14.04
C PHE A 135 -16.68 -3.45 -14.50
N ASN A 136 -16.66 -3.94 -15.73
CA ASN A 136 -17.72 -4.81 -16.29
C ASN A 136 -19.15 -4.24 -16.07
N GLY A 137 -19.33 -2.93 -16.32
CA GLY A 137 -20.63 -2.27 -16.16
C GLY A 137 -21.03 -1.94 -14.72
N LYS A 138 -20.17 -2.14 -13.74
CA LYS A 138 -20.49 -1.92 -12.32
C LYS A 138 -20.49 -0.46 -11.88
N ILE A 139 -19.85 0.45 -12.63
CA ILE A 139 -19.96 1.88 -12.38
C ILE A 139 -21.31 2.38 -12.88
N LYS A 140 -22.21 2.68 -11.96
CA LYS A 140 -23.53 3.28 -12.25
C LYS A 140 -23.43 4.79 -12.27
N GLU A 141 -22.79 5.36 -11.26
CA GLU A 141 -22.57 6.80 -11.08
C GLU A 141 -21.08 7.16 -11.18
N LEU A 142 -20.77 8.43 -11.31
CA LEU A 142 -19.39 8.91 -11.39
C LEU A 142 -18.64 8.73 -10.07
N ASN A 143 -19.37 8.93 -8.97
CA ASN A 143 -18.82 8.76 -7.62
C ASN A 143 -18.44 7.29 -7.30
N ASP A 144 -18.99 6.32 -8.05
CA ASP A 144 -18.56 4.92 -7.92
C ASP A 144 -17.10 4.72 -8.33
N ILE A 145 -16.54 5.58 -9.19
CA ILE A 145 -15.14 5.48 -9.61
C ILE A 145 -14.25 5.85 -8.45
N ILE A 146 -14.44 7.06 -7.96
CA ILE A 146 -13.80 7.64 -6.80
C ILE A 146 -14.66 8.79 -6.26
N TYR A 147 -14.75 8.89 -4.97
CA TYR A 147 -15.40 9.97 -4.25
C TYR A 147 -14.48 10.45 -3.12
N GLU A 148 -14.29 11.75 -3.03
CA GLU A 148 -13.54 12.39 -1.96
C GLU A 148 -14.53 13.07 -0.99
N ASP A 149 -14.54 12.56 0.24
CA ASP A 149 -15.27 13.20 1.34
C ASP A 149 -14.33 14.20 2.02
N THR A 150 -14.54 15.47 1.72
CA THR A 150 -13.71 16.56 2.26
C THR A 150 -13.95 16.80 3.75
N VAL A 151 -15.10 16.40 4.29
CA VAL A 151 -15.44 16.54 5.71
C VAL A 151 -14.68 15.51 6.54
N ASN A 152 -14.77 14.24 6.14
CA ASN A 152 -14.11 13.13 6.83
C ASN A 152 -12.70 12.83 6.32
N LYS A 153 -12.20 13.64 5.37
CA LYS A 153 -10.88 13.44 4.72
C LYS A 153 -10.67 12.02 4.20
N SER A 154 -11.74 11.36 3.79
CA SER A 154 -11.69 9.98 3.29
C SER A 154 -11.93 9.92 1.78
N ILE A 155 -11.41 8.87 1.16
CA ILE A 155 -11.56 8.62 -0.27
C ILE A 155 -12.17 7.25 -0.45
N SER A 156 -13.27 7.18 -1.19
CA SER A 156 -13.94 5.91 -1.49
C SER A 156 -14.06 5.68 -2.98
N GLY A 157 -14.33 4.46 -3.39
CA GLY A 157 -14.59 4.12 -4.78
C GLY A 157 -14.16 2.72 -5.20
N LEU A 158 -14.73 2.24 -6.29
CA LEU A 158 -14.46 0.90 -6.82
C LEU A 158 -13.00 0.66 -7.21
N ILE A 159 -12.22 1.72 -7.45
CA ILE A 159 -10.78 1.59 -7.76
C ILE A 159 -9.98 1.02 -6.57
N PHE A 160 -10.46 1.19 -5.34
CA PHE A 160 -9.84 0.67 -4.12
C PHE A 160 -10.37 -0.72 -3.73
N HIS A 161 -11.50 -1.13 -4.30
CA HIS A 161 -12.11 -2.39 -3.95
C HIS A 161 -11.27 -3.59 -4.41
N GLU A 162 -11.10 -4.59 -3.57
CA GLU A 162 -10.29 -5.80 -3.79
C GLU A 162 -10.43 -6.38 -5.20
N LYS A 163 -11.66 -6.48 -5.68
CA LYS A 163 -11.99 -7.04 -6.99
C LYS A 163 -11.30 -6.34 -8.16
N TYR A 164 -11.05 -5.03 -8.05
CA TYR A 164 -10.52 -4.20 -9.13
C TYR A 164 -9.12 -3.66 -8.87
N LEU A 165 -8.70 -3.69 -7.60
CA LEU A 165 -7.46 -3.09 -7.09
C LEU A 165 -6.22 -3.54 -7.87
N SER A 166 -6.14 -4.83 -8.26
CA SER A 166 -5.00 -5.37 -9.02
C SER A 166 -4.76 -4.71 -10.38
N ASN A 167 -5.76 -4.00 -10.93
CA ASN A 167 -5.60 -3.24 -12.17
C ASN A 167 -4.83 -1.93 -11.96
N PHE A 168 -4.89 -1.36 -10.76
CA PHE A 168 -4.38 -0.04 -10.42
C PHE A 168 -3.18 -0.09 -9.49
N SER A 169 -3.10 -1.09 -8.63
CA SER A 169 -1.98 -1.36 -7.73
C SER A 169 -1.82 -2.85 -7.44
N ILE A 170 -0.85 -3.46 -8.06
CA ILE A 170 -0.54 -4.86 -7.76
C ILE A 170 0.15 -5.00 -6.39
N LYS A 171 0.90 -3.99 -5.92
CA LYS A 171 1.53 -4.01 -4.61
C LYS A 171 0.48 -3.97 -3.50
N TYR A 172 -0.46 -3.02 -3.55
CA TYR A 172 -1.52 -2.92 -2.56
C TYR A 172 -2.44 -4.15 -2.59
N TYR A 173 -2.78 -4.64 -3.78
CA TYR A 173 -3.53 -5.87 -3.90
C TYR A 173 -2.82 -7.05 -3.23
N THR A 174 -1.52 -7.23 -3.48
CA THR A 174 -0.75 -8.34 -2.90
C THR A 174 -0.60 -8.17 -1.38
N CYS A 175 -0.34 -6.95 -0.91
CA CYS A 175 -0.28 -6.64 0.52
C CYS A 175 -1.61 -6.95 1.20
N PHE A 176 -2.72 -6.51 0.61
CA PHE A 176 -4.07 -6.77 1.10
C PHE A 176 -4.40 -8.26 1.16
N GLN A 177 -4.05 -9.03 0.10
CA GLN A 177 -4.25 -10.50 0.09
C GLN A 177 -3.45 -11.19 1.19
N ASN A 178 -2.22 -10.75 1.43
CA ASN A 178 -1.38 -11.31 2.49
C ASN A 178 -1.94 -10.97 3.87
N LEU A 179 -2.40 -9.73 4.08
CA LEU A 179 -3.07 -9.33 5.31
C LEU A 179 -4.31 -10.20 5.58
N LYS A 180 -5.17 -10.39 4.58
CA LYS A 180 -6.35 -11.27 4.70
C LYS A 180 -5.97 -12.70 5.10
N LYS A 181 -4.91 -13.24 4.53
CA LYS A 181 -4.43 -14.59 4.91
C LYS A 181 -3.95 -14.63 6.35
N LEU A 182 -3.18 -13.63 6.79
CA LEU A 182 -2.68 -13.54 8.16
C LEU A 182 -3.83 -13.45 9.16
N VAL A 183 -4.79 -12.58 8.93
CA VAL A 183 -5.98 -12.42 9.80
C VAL A 183 -6.76 -13.73 9.91
N LYS A 184 -6.95 -14.42 8.78
CA LYS A 184 -7.68 -15.72 8.78
C LYS A 184 -6.94 -16.86 9.45
N SER A 185 -5.61 -16.88 9.41
CA SER A 185 -4.80 -18.01 9.91
C SER A 185 -4.33 -17.84 11.34
N ASN A 186 -3.92 -16.66 11.74
CA ASN A 186 -3.11 -16.47 12.95
C ASN A 186 -3.69 -15.49 13.98
N LYS A 187 -4.80 -14.81 13.69
CA LYS A 187 -5.43 -13.81 14.60
C LYS A 187 -4.39 -12.88 15.27
N GLY A 188 -3.49 -12.31 14.49
CA GLY A 188 -2.40 -11.48 15.01
C GLY A 188 -2.47 -10.05 14.48
N THR A 189 -1.60 -9.21 15.00
CA THR A 189 -1.40 -7.84 14.51
C THR A 189 -0.45 -7.83 13.33
N ALA A 190 -0.65 -6.89 12.40
CA ALA A 190 0.24 -6.66 11.29
C ALA A 190 0.77 -5.23 11.34
N PHE A 191 2.07 -5.07 11.12
CA PHE A 191 2.70 -3.76 10.95
C PHE A 191 3.00 -3.54 9.48
N ILE A 192 2.53 -2.43 8.92
CA ILE A 192 2.73 -2.05 7.52
C ILE A 192 3.46 -0.73 7.47
N TYR A 193 4.58 -0.71 6.75
CA TYR A 193 5.41 0.48 6.58
C TYR A 193 5.51 0.87 5.10
N CYS A 194 5.43 2.17 4.82
CA CYS A 194 5.71 2.74 3.52
C CYS A 194 6.53 4.02 3.67
N THR A 195 7.55 4.21 2.83
CA THR A 195 8.37 5.43 2.82
C THR A 195 7.61 6.68 2.39
N LEU A 196 6.53 6.51 1.62
CA LEU A 196 5.65 7.60 1.23
C LEU A 196 4.43 7.62 2.16
N VAL A 197 4.16 8.78 2.76
CA VAL A 197 3.05 8.95 3.70
C VAL A 197 1.73 9.09 2.94
N THR A 198 1.43 10.27 2.43
CA THR A 198 0.10 10.60 1.87
C THR A 198 -0.29 9.73 0.67
N PHE A 199 0.64 9.53 -0.28
CA PHE A 199 0.39 8.68 -1.45
C PHE A 199 0.87 7.23 -1.26
N GLY A 200 1.27 6.88 -0.07
CA GLY A 200 1.73 5.56 0.32
C GLY A 200 0.82 4.93 1.35
N ILE A 201 1.17 5.09 2.64
CA ILE A 201 0.45 4.39 3.71
C ILE A 201 -1.00 4.89 3.89
N GLU A 202 -1.24 6.22 3.83
CA GLU A 202 -2.60 6.78 3.94
C GLU A 202 -3.51 6.31 2.80
N LEU A 203 -2.98 6.21 1.56
CA LEU A 203 -3.77 5.65 0.46
C LEU A 203 -4.05 4.15 0.63
N PHE A 204 -3.12 3.40 1.23
CA PHE A 204 -3.36 1.99 1.55
C PHE A 204 -4.39 1.82 2.67
N GLU A 205 -4.42 2.71 3.64
CA GLU A 205 -5.47 2.77 4.66
C GLU A 205 -6.86 2.93 4.02
N GLN A 206 -6.99 3.82 3.02
CA GLN A 206 -8.24 3.95 2.27
C GLN A 206 -8.61 2.65 1.53
N VAL A 207 -7.62 1.89 1.06
CA VAL A 207 -7.88 0.54 0.52
C VAL A 207 -8.45 -0.38 1.59
N LEU A 208 -7.94 -0.36 2.81
CA LEU A 208 -8.45 -1.18 3.92
C LEU A 208 -9.89 -0.79 4.27
N ILE A 209 -10.16 0.49 4.45
CA ILE A 209 -11.50 1.02 4.79
C ILE A 209 -12.52 0.64 3.70
N ASN A 210 -12.16 0.83 2.42
CA ASN A 210 -13.05 0.47 1.29
C ASN A 210 -13.31 -1.05 1.16
N ASN A 211 -12.58 -1.88 1.88
CA ASN A 211 -12.75 -3.33 1.92
C ASN A 211 -13.22 -3.85 3.28
N GLY A 212 -13.80 -2.97 4.11
CA GLY A 212 -14.52 -3.36 5.32
C GLY A 212 -13.70 -3.34 6.61
N TYR A 213 -12.46 -2.86 6.58
CA TYR A 213 -11.70 -2.61 7.79
C TYR A 213 -12.11 -1.27 8.39
N LEU A 214 -12.06 -1.16 9.70
CA LEU A 214 -12.37 0.06 10.43
C LEU A 214 -11.08 0.68 10.97
N GLU A 215 -10.99 2.01 10.90
CA GLU A 215 -9.95 2.75 11.59
C GLU A 215 -10.26 2.73 13.10
N PHE A 216 -9.25 2.45 13.94
CA PHE A 216 -9.43 2.46 15.37
C PHE A 216 -9.45 3.89 15.92
N HIS A 217 -10.47 4.21 16.69
CA HIS A 217 -10.58 5.46 17.44
C HIS A 217 -10.89 5.16 18.90
N GLU A 218 -10.15 5.75 19.84
CA GLU A 218 -10.30 5.50 21.30
C GLU A 218 -11.74 5.76 21.81
N ASN A 219 -12.45 6.71 21.22
CA ASN A 219 -13.82 7.06 21.58
C ASN A 219 -14.82 6.70 20.48
N GLY A 220 -14.50 5.75 19.63
CA GLY A 220 -15.20 5.52 18.39
C GLY A 220 -16.54 4.81 18.53
N ASN A 221 -17.61 5.50 18.17
CA ASN A 221 -18.83 4.84 17.73
C ASN A 221 -18.62 4.37 16.30
N TYR A 222 -18.36 3.08 16.12
CA TYR A 222 -18.15 2.50 14.81
C TYR A 222 -19.48 2.28 14.08
N ASN A 223 -19.58 2.78 12.87
CA ASN A 223 -20.70 2.43 11.99
C ASN A 223 -20.42 1.06 11.35
N ILE A 224 -20.95 0.01 11.97
CA ILE A 224 -20.84 -1.36 11.47
C ILE A 224 -21.91 -1.57 10.38
N ILE A 225 -21.44 -1.82 9.17
CA ILE A 225 -22.31 -2.07 8.01
C ILE A 225 -22.10 -3.50 7.49
N ASP A 226 -22.96 -3.95 6.60
CA ASP A 226 -22.93 -5.29 5.99
C ASP A 226 -21.55 -5.74 5.45
N THR A 227 -20.74 -4.79 4.98
CA THR A 227 -19.41 -5.05 4.41
C THR A 227 -18.28 -4.96 5.43
N THR A 228 -18.55 -4.51 6.67
CA THR A 228 -17.55 -4.47 7.75
C THR A 228 -17.05 -5.89 8.05
N ILE A 229 -15.74 -6.04 8.25
CA ILE A 229 -15.12 -7.34 8.54
C ILE A 229 -15.24 -7.63 10.03
N GLU A 230 -15.76 -8.79 10.35
CA GLU A 230 -15.76 -9.31 11.71
C GLU A 230 -14.38 -9.91 12.01
N TYR A 231 -13.77 -9.52 13.16
CA TYR A 231 -12.37 -9.78 13.47
C TYR A 231 -12.04 -11.26 13.65
N GLU A 232 -12.89 -12.00 14.34
CA GLU A 232 -12.58 -13.39 14.70
C GLU A 232 -12.66 -14.36 13.52
N THR A 233 -13.63 -14.14 12.65
CA THR A 233 -13.89 -15.03 11.51
C THR A 233 -13.33 -14.51 10.20
N GLY A 234 -13.04 -13.19 10.11
CA GLY A 234 -12.67 -12.51 8.87
C GLY A 234 -13.78 -12.53 7.81
N LEU A 235 -15.01 -12.79 8.21
CA LEU A 235 -16.20 -12.69 7.38
C LEU A 235 -16.74 -11.26 7.38
N THR A 236 -17.46 -10.86 6.34
CA THR A 236 -18.27 -9.64 6.41
C THR A 236 -19.42 -9.85 7.40
N PHE A 237 -19.92 -8.79 8.04
CA PHE A 237 -21.07 -8.88 8.96
C PHE A 237 -22.28 -9.53 8.29
N LYS A 238 -22.51 -9.28 7.01
CA LYS A 238 -23.55 -9.95 6.23
C LYS A 238 -23.34 -11.45 6.13
N GLU A 239 -22.12 -11.90 5.87
CA GLU A 239 -21.77 -13.32 5.80
C GLU A 239 -21.82 -13.97 7.19
N PHE A 240 -21.36 -13.24 8.20
CA PHE A 240 -21.38 -13.66 9.60
C PHE A 240 -22.82 -13.90 10.07
N ASN A 241 -23.70 -12.91 9.91
CA ASN A 241 -25.12 -13.02 10.31
C ASN A 241 -25.88 -14.11 9.53
N LYS A 242 -25.46 -14.41 8.28
CA LYS A 242 -26.04 -15.52 7.53
C LYS A 242 -25.59 -16.88 8.04
N LYS A 243 -24.37 -16.98 8.55
CA LYS A 243 -23.78 -18.23 9.05
C LYS A 243 -24.13 -18.49 10.51
N TYR A 244 -24.32 -17.45 11.29
CA TYR A 244 -24.66 -17.47 12.71
C TYR A 244 -25.91 -16.61 12.93
N PRO A 245 -27.09 -17.10 12.54
CA PRO A 245 -28.36 -16.35 12.62
C PRO A 245 -28.80 -16.11 14.08
#